data_c2e4dc5c7606e7bd026052aea06c50d1
#
_entry.id   c2e4dc5c7606e7bd026052aea06c50d1
#
_cell.length_a   1.000
_cell.length_b   1.000
_cell.length_c   1.000
_cell.angle_alpha   90.00
_cell.angle_beta   90.00
_cell.angle_gamma   90.00
#
_symmetry.space_group_name_H-M   'P 1'
#
loop_
_entity.id
_entity.type
_entity.pdbx_description
1 polymer ?
#
loop_
_entity_poly.entity_id
_entity_poly.type
_entity_poly.pdbx_seq_one_letter_code
_entity_poly.pdbx_strand_id
1 'polypeptide(L)'
;LYTNKNVLYSSFVRIINTLSLFGFAVIMPMMFVDDLGFTTSEWLQVWAVFFFTTIFSNVFWGIMGEKLGWLKVVRWFGCVGMALSSLAFYYIPQHFGNNFAMALIPAIALGIFVAAFVPMAAVFPALEPKHKGAAISVYNLSAGLSNFLAPAIAVIVLPYFSTIGVVITYTALYVLAFFFTYRIKVNQPGFETEFVDSGKVTVA
;
A
#
# COMPACT_ATOMS: atom_id res chain seq x y z
N LEU A 1 10.98 -0.21 21.02
CA LEU A 1 10.29 -0.22 19.73
C LEU A 1 8.78 -0.07 19.89
N TYR A 2 8.12 -0.93 20.63
CA TYR A 2 6.64 -0.87 20.81
C TYR A 2 6.16 0.35 21.61
N THR A 3 7.03 1.05 22.28
CA THR A 3 6.72 2.30 23.00
C THR A 3 6.80 3.52 22.07
N ASN A 4 7.45 3.39 20.93
CA ASN A 4 7.57 4.46 19.95
C ASN A 4 6.32 4.53 19.07
N LYS A 5 5.48 5.55 19.29
CA LYS A 5 4.24 5.76 18.55
C LYS A 5 4.45 5.89 17.04
N ASN A 6 5.59 6.45 16.59
CA ASN A 6 5.89 6.57 15.17
C ASN A 6 6.10 5.19 14.53
N VAL A 7 6.75 4.25 15.23
CA VAL A 7 6.90 2.87 14.75
C VAL A 7 5.54 2.18 14.66
N LEU A 8 4.65 2.36 15.65
CA LEU A 8 3.30 1.79 15.61
C LEU A 8 2.47 2.34 14.44
N TYR A 9 2.48 3.65 14.21
CA TYR A 9 1.79 4.24 13.07
C TYR A 9 2.36 3.76 11.74
N SER A 10 3.69 3.66 11.63
CA SER A 10 4.36 3.14 10.44
C SER A 10 4.02 1.66 10.21
N SER A 11 3.95 0.85 11.27
CA SER A 11 3.53 -0.55 11.19
C SER A 11 2.09 -0.70 10.67
N PHE A 12 1.17 0.14 11.17
CA PHE A 12 -0.20 0.16 10.70
C PHE A 12 -0.28 0.50 9.21
N VAL A 13 0.40 1.57 8.76
CA VAL A 13 0.48 1.94 7.34
C VAL A 13 1.10 0.81 6.51
N ARG A 14 2.13 0.14 7.04
CA ARG A 14 2.80 -0.97 6.35
C ARG A 14 1.93 -2.22 6.22
N ILE A 15 1.11 -2.53 7.22
CA ILE A 15 0.14 -3.62 7.15
C ILE A 15 -0.89 -3.33 6.04
N ILE A 16 -1.39 -2.10 5.98
CA ILE A 16 -2.41 -1.72 4.98
C ILE A 16 -1.85 -1.71 3.56
N ASN A 17 -0.57 -1.40 3.36
CA ASN A 17 0.07 -1.27 2.05
C ASN A 17 -0.35 -2.38 1.06
N THR A 18 -0.25 -3.63 1.45
CA THR A 18 -0.43 -4.78 0.56
C THR A 18 -1.77 -5.51 0.73
N LEU A 19 -2.78 -4.87 1.36
CA LEU A 19 -4.10 -5.49 1.54
C LEU A 19 -4.77 -5.82 0.21
N SER A 20 -4.80 -4.89 -0.74
CA SER A 20 -5.38 -5.16 -2.07
C SER A 20 -4.58 -6.22 -2.83
N LEU A 21 -3.24 -6.25 -2.69
CA LEU A 21 -2.41 -7.28 -3.31
C LEU A 21 -2.84 -8.69 -2.88
N PHE A 22 -2.88 -8.95 -1.58
CA PHE A 22 -3.17 -10.29 -1.07
C PHE A 22 -4.66 -10.60 -1.03
N GLY A 23 -5.50 -9.61 -0.79
CA GLY A 23 -6.95 -9.79 -0.77
C GLY A 23 -7.53 -10.00 -2.17
N PHE A 24 -7.10 -9.21 -3.14
CA PHE A 24 -7.57 -9.33 -4.52
C PHE A 24 -7.11 -10.61 -5.20
N ALA A 25 -5.92 -11.11 -4.86
CA ALA A 25 -5.47 -12.41 -5.34
C ALA A 25 -6.45 -13.55 -4.97
N VAL A 26 -7.19 -13.40 -3.87
CA VAL A 26 -8.16 -14.40 -3.40
C VAL A 26 -9.56 -14.17 -3.96
N ILE A 27 -10.05 -12.91 -3.97
CA ILE A 27 -11.46 -12.63 -4.27
C ILE A 27 -11.72 -12.26 -5.73
N MET A 28 -10.77 -11.64 -6.41
CA MET A 28 -10.98 -11.16 -7.79
C MET A 28 -11.07 -12.26 -8.84
N PRO A 29 -10.43 -13.46 -8.68
CA PRO A 29 -10.68 -14.55 -9.62
C PRO A 29 -12.15 -14.89 -9.78
N MET A 30 -12.94 -14.91 -8.69
CA MET A 30 -14.39 -15.13 -8.75
C MET A 30 -15.07 -14.08 -9.61
N MET A 31 -14.81 -12.80 -9.37
CA MET A 31 -15.41 -11.72 -10.15
C MET A 31 -15.01 -11.77 -11.62
N PHE A 32 -13.72 -11.95 -11.92
CA PHE A 32 -13.24 -11.92 -13.30
C PHE A 32 -13.68 -13.17 -14.08
N VAL A 33 -13.53 -14.36 -13.51
CA VAL A 33 -13.77 -15.62 -14.22
C VAL A 33 -15.25 -16.01 -14.15
N ASP A 34 -15.85 -16.02 -12.95
CA ASP A 34 -17.20 -16.54 -12.77
C ASP A 34 -18.28 -15.51 -13.15
N ASP A 35 -18.09 -14.22 -12.76
CA ASP A 35 -19.11 -13.19 -13.01
C ASP A 35 -18.94 -12.50 -14.35
N LEU A 36 -17.71 -12.16 -14.78
CA LEU A 36 -17.43 -11.38 -15.99
C LEU A 36 -17.06 -12.24 -17.20
N GLY A 37 -16.85 -13.56 -17.04
CA GLY A 37 -16.59 -14.50 -18.10
C GLY A 37 -15.18 -14.43 -18.72
N PHE A 38 -14.19 -13.87 -18.01
CA PHE A 38 -12.79 -13.98 -18.39
C PHE A 38 -12.32 -15.44 -18.26
N THR A 39 -11.41 -15.84 -19.13
CA THR A 39 -10.72 -17.12 -18.93
C THR A 39 -9.73 -16.99 -17.76
N THR A 40 -9.44 -18.11 -17.10
CA THR A 40 -8.39 -18.15 -16.06
C THR A 40 -7.06 -17.63 -16.58
N SER A 41 -6.74 -17.89 -17.85
CA SER A 41 -5.52 -17.38 -18.49
C SER A 41 -5.50 -15.86 -18.60
N GLU A 42 -6.61 -15.24 -18.99
CA GLU A 42 -6.72 -13.77 -19.07
C GLU A 42 -6.60 -13.14 -17.69
N TRP A 43 -7.27 -13.71 -16.69
CA TRP A 43 -7.09 -13.26 -15.29
C TRP A 43 -5.62 -13.30 -14.86
N LEU A 44 -4.93 -14.41 -15.10
CA LEU A 44 -3.52 -14.54 -14.75
C LEU A 44 -2.63 -13.55 -15.50
N GLN A 45 -2.97 -13.22 -16.76
CA GLN A 45 -2.26 -12.18 -17.52
C GLN A 45 -2.49 -10.78 -16.95
N VAL A 46 -3.73 -10.43 -16.56
CA VAL A 46 -4.04 -9.17 -15.87
C VAL A 46 -3.20 -9.08 -14.59
N TRP A 47 -3.13 -10.16 -13.83
CA TRP A 47 -2.36 -10.20 -12.58
C TRP A 47 -0.85 -10.17 -12.83
N ALA A 48 -0.37 -10.80 -13.89
CA ALA A 48 1.04 -10.72 -14.31
C ALA A 48 1.44 -9.29 -14.72
N VAL A 49 0.58 -8.57 -15.43
CA VAL A 49 0.81 -7.15 -15.79
C VAL A 49 0.89 -6.27 -14.54
N PHE A 50 0.06 -6.51 -13.54
CA PHE A 50 0.17 -5.84 -12.23
C PHE A 50 1.57 -6.03 -11.62
N PHE A 51 2.07 -7.28 -11.53
CA PHE A 51 3.41 -7.54 -10.96
C PHE A 51 4.53 -6.95 -11.82
N PHE A 52 4.44 -7.09 -13.14
CA PHE A 52 5.42 -6.53 -14.07
C PHE A 52 5.53 -5.01 -13.87
N THR A 53 4.39 -4.32 -13.82
CA THR A 53 4.34 -2.87 -13.56
C THR A 53 4.94 -2.52 -12.20
N THR A 54 4.66 -3.32 -11.18
CA THR A 54 5.18 -3.10 -9.82
C THR A 54 6.71 -3.15 -9.77
N ILE A 55 7.35 -4.03 -10.54
CA ILE A 55 8.82 -4.16 -10.58
C ILE A 55 9.46 -2.82 -11.00
N PHE A 56 9.03 -2.24 -12.11
CA PHE A 56 9.56 -0.98 -12.61
C PHE A 56 9.18 0.20 -11.71
N SER A 57 7.94 0.20 -11.20
CA SER A 57 7.45 1.24 -10.33
C SER A 57 8.17 1.28 -8.99
N ASN A 58 8.70 0.16 -8.49
CA ASN A 58 9.51 0.14 -7.26
C ASN A 58 10.78 1.00 -7.41
N VAL A 59 11.47 0.89 -8.55
CA VAL A 59 12.66 1.72 -8.83
C VAL A 59 12.28 3.19 -8.94
N PHE A 60 11.22 3.48 -9.69
CA PHE A 60 10.72 4.84 -9.85
C PHE A 60 10.36 5.50 -8.51
N TRP A 61 9.57 4.83 -7.68
CA TRP A 61 9.15 5.38 -6.39
C TRP A 61 10.26 5.38 -5.33
N GLY A 62 11.26 4.51 -5.44
CA GLY A 62 12.49 4.62 -4.67
C GLY A 62 13.18 5.96 -4.91
N ILE A 63 13.41 6.31 -6.16
CA ILE A 63 14.03 7.58 -6.57
C ILE A 63 13.13 8.78 -6.20
N MET A 64 11.83 8.67 -6.46
CA MET A 64 10.88 9.76 -6.13
C MET A 64 10.75 9.97 -4.62
N GLY A 65 10.87 8.93 -3.82
CA GLY A 65 10.89 9.04 -2.35
C GLY A 65 12.03 9.90 -1.84
N GLU A 66 13.21 9.76 -2.43
CA GLU A 66 14.37 10.59 -2.09
C GLU A 66 14.21 12.06 -2.55
N LYS A 67 13.51 12.30 -3.67
CA LYS A 67 13.31 13.63 -4.23
C LYS A 67 12.12 14.41 -3.66
N LEU A 68 11.02 13.71 -3.41
CA LEU A 68 9.75 14.34 -3.00
C LEU A 68 9.47 14.22 -1.50
N GLY A 69 10.21 13.37 -0.81
CA GLY A 69 9.98 13.03 0.60
C GLY A 69 9.26 11.71 0.79
N TRP A 70 9.81 10.83 1.64
CA TRP A 70 9.32 9.47 1.87
C TRP A 70 7.83 9.43 2.24
N LEU A 71 7.45 10.16 3.29
CA LEU A 71 6.06 10.18 3.76
C LEU A 71 5.10 10.89 2.80
N LYS A 72 5.58 11.85 2.01
CA LYS A 72 4.78 12.54 1.01
C LYS A 72 4.40 11.59 -0.13
N VAL A 73 5.37 10.79 -0.60
CA VAL A 73 5.12 9.76 -1.63
C VAL A 73 4.16 8.70 -1.11
N VAL A 74 4.42 8.15 0.08
CA VAL A 74 3.54 7.14 0.70
C VAL A 74 2.12 7.66 0.88
N ARG A 75 1.97 8.90 1.32
CA ARG A 75 0.66 9.52 1.58
C ARG A 75 -0.16 9.70 0.31
N TRP A 76 0.38 10.44 -0.65
CA TRP A 76 -0.38 10.86 -1.82
C TRP A 76 -0.45 9.78 -2.90
N PHE A 77 0.66 9.12 -3.18
CA PHE A 77 0.70 8.11 -4.24
C PHE A 77 0.44 6.71 -3.68
N GLY A 78 0.98 6.39 -2.51
CA GLY A 78 0.68 5.13 -1.85
C GLY A 78 -0.79 5.05 -1.41
N CYS A 79 -1.18 5.81 -0.39
CA CYS A 79 -2.50 5.66 0.22
C CYS A 79 -3.64 6.11 -0.72
N VAL A 80 -3.57 7.32 -1.28
CA VAL A 80 -4.63 7.83 -2.18
C VAL A 80 -4.64 7.06 -3.49
N GLY A 81 -3.46 6.81 -4.08
CA GLY A 81 -3.34 6.04 -5.31
C GLY A 81 -3.91 4.62 -5.16
N MET A 82 -3.60 3.92 -4.06
CA MET A 82 -4.16 2.58 -3.80
C MET A 82 -5.66 2.60 -3.53
N ALA A 83 -6.18 3.61 -2.83
CA ALA A 83 -7.61 3.76 -2.63
C ALA A 83 -8.34 3.88 -3.97
N LEU A 84 -7.87 4.77 -4.85
CA LEU A 84 -8.49 4.99 -6.17
C LEU A 84 -8.31 3.80 -7.10
N SER A 85 -7.11 3.21 -7.16
CA SER A 85 -6.85 2.06 -8.05
C SER A 85 -7.56 0.80 -7.58
N SER A 86 -7.77 0.61 -6.27
CA SER A 86 -8.59 -0.50 -5.77
C SER A 86 -10.04 -0.39 -6.19
N LEU A 87 -10.63 0.81 -6.14
CA LEU A 87 -11.96 1.06 -6.68
C LEU A 87 -12.01 0.86 -8.20
N ALA A 88 -11.02 1.40 -8.92
CA ALA A 88 -10.93 1.25 -10.37
C ALA A 88 -10.80 -0.22 -10.79
N PHE A 89 -10.07 -1.04 -10.01
CA PHE A 89 -9.89 -2.47 -10.28
C PHE A 89 -11.19 -3.29 -10.18
N TYR A 90 -12.16 -2.78 -9.43
CA TYR A 90 -13.50 -3.34 -9.37
C TYR A 90 -14.43 -2.71 -10.42
N TYR A 91 -14.57 -1.38 -10.45
CA TYR A 91 -15.60 -0.71 -11.25
C TYR A 91 -15.33 -0.72 -12.74
N ILE A 92 -14.07 -0.64 -13.19
CA ILE A 92 -13.78 -0.63 -14.63
C ILE A 92 -14.16 -1.96 -15.29
N PRO A 93 -13.73 -3.13 -14.78
CA PRO A 93 -14.18 -4.40 -15.37
C PRO A 93 -15.70 -4.61 -15.25
N GLN A 94 -16.33 -4.21 -14.14
CA GLN A 94 -17.78 -4.29 -14.01
C GLN A 94 -18.53 -3.45 -15.06
N HIS A 95 -17.98 -2.30 -15.44
CA HIS A 95 -18.62 -1.43 -16.43
C HIS A 95 -18.38 -1.90 -17.88
N PHE A 96 -17.19 -2.39 -18.19
CA PHE A 96 -16.80 -2.78 -19.55
C PHE A 96 -16.96 -4.28 -19.83
N GLY A 97 -17.34 -5.09 -18.84
CA GLY A 97 -17.51 -6.54 -18.96
C GLY A 97 -16.21 -7.25 -19.32
N ASN A 98 -16.31 -8.32 -20.12
CA ASN A 98 -15.17 -9.10 -20.58
C ASN A 98 -14.35 -8.35 -21.64
N ASN A 99 -13.75 -7.23 -21.24
CA ASN A 99 -12.85 -6.45 -22.08
C ASN A 99 -11.44 -6.47 -21.48
N PHE A 100 -10.59 -7.34 -22.02
CA PHE A 100 -9.24 -7.55 -21.51
C PHE A 100 -8.40 -6.26 -21.49
N ALA A 101 -8.46 -5.44 -22.54
CA ALA A 101 -7.70 -4.19 -22.60
C ALA A 101 -8.11 -3.20 -21.48
N MET A 102 -9.41 -3.12 -21.20
CA MET A 102 -9.92 -2.27 -20.12
C MET A 102 -9.55 -2.80 -18.74
N ALA A 103 -9.44 -4.11 -18.58
CA ALA A 103 -8.99 -4.73 -17.33
C ALA A 103 -7.50 -4.47 -17.01
N LEU A 104 -6.67 -4.25 -18.04
CA LEU A 104 -5.25 -3.92 -17.85
C LEU A 104 -5.04 -2.53 -17.25
N ILE A 105 -5.91 -1.56 -17.51
CA ILE A 105 -5.77 -0.19 -17.03
C ILE A 105 -5.69 -0.13 -15.49
N PRO A 106 -6.66 -0.65 -14.74
CA PRO A 106 -6.61 -0.64 -13.30
C PRO A 106 -5.52 -1.58 -12.73
N ALA A 107 -5.13 -2.65 -13.43
CA ALA A 107 -4.02 -3.51 -13.04
C ALA A 107 -2.69 -2.74 -13.06
N ILE A 108 -2.44 -1.98 -14.12
CA ILE A 108 -1.27 -1.11 -14.23
C ILE A 108 -1.30 -0.05 -13.12
N ALA A 109 -2.44 0.63 -12.91
CA ALA A 109 -2.59 1.63 -11.87
C ALA A 109 -2.31 1.03 -10.47
N LEU A 110 -2.86 -0.13 -10.17
CA LEU A 110 -2.64 -0.84 -8.91
C LEU A 110 -1.15 -1.17 -8.71
N GLY A 111 -0.46 -1.62 -9.77
CA GLY A 111 0.97 -1.92 -9.75
C GLY A 111 1.85 -0.67 -9.53
N ILE A 112 1.47 0.46 -10.13
CA ILE A 112 2.16 1.73 -9.91
C ILE A 112 2.03 2.17 -8.45
N PHE A 113 0.84 2.16 -7.90
CA PHE A 113 0.58 2.78 -6.61
C PHE A 113 0.92 1.88 -5.42
N VAL A 114 0.87 0.55 -5.53
CA VAL A 114 1.37 -0.34 -4.49
C VAL A 114 2.88 -0.15 -4.27
N ALA A 115 3.62 0.10 -5.33
CA ALA A 115 5.05 0.37 -5.27
C ALA A 115 5.40 1.72 -4.59
N ALA A 116 4.47 2.67 -4.54
CA ALA A 116 4.70 3.96 -3.89
C ALA A 116 4.89 3.87 -2.35
N PHE A 117 4.74 2.67 -1.79
CA PHE A 117 5.10 2.41 -0.39
C PHE A 117 6.56 1.97 -0.19
N VAL A 118 7.35 1.82 -1.24
CA VAL A 118 8.79 1.46 -1.16
C VAL A 118 9.56 2.34 -0.17
N PRO A 119 9.34 3.67 -0.09
CA PRO A 119 10.05 4.51 0.87
C PRO A 119 9.84 4.11 2.34
N MET A 120 8.79 3.36 2.68
CA MET A 120 8.59 2.85 4.05
C MET A 120 9.75 1.98 4.53
N ALA A 121 10.49 1.33 3.63
CA ALA A 121 11.68 0.55 3.99
C ALA A 121 12.79 1.43 4.58
N ALA A 122 12.88 2.71 4.20
CA ALA A 122 13.82 3.67 4.76
C ALA A 122 13.27 4.32 6.05
N VAL A 123 11.96 4.50 6.16
CA VAL A 123 11.31 5.11 7.33
C VAL A 123 11.60 4.34 8.62
N PHE A 124 11.46 3.01 8.61
CA PHE A 124 11.64 2.21 9.84
C PHE A 124 13.04 2.32 10.44
N PRO A 125 14.14 2.11 9.70
CA PRO A 125 15.49 2.30 10.23
C PRO A 125 15.78 3.75 10.66
N ALA A 126 15.14 4.74 10.01
CA ALA A 126 15.30 6.15 10.40
C ALA A 126 14.57 6.49 11.70
N LEU A 127 13.48 5.80 12.03
CA LEU A 127 12.76 5.95 13.31
C LEU A 127 13.53 5.37 14.50
N GLU A 128 14.39 4.37 14.28
CA GLU A 128 15.16 3.69 15.32
C GLU A 128 16.63 3.51 14.90
N PRO A 129 17.41 4.60 14.84
CA PRO A 129 18.78 4.53 14.33
C PRO A 129 19.72 3.66 15.17
N LYS A 130 19.42 3.52 16.47
CA LYS A 130 20.22 2.70 17.41
C LYS A 130 19.94 1.20 17.25
N HIS A 131 18.75 0.82 16.74
CA HIS A 131 18.30 -0.56 16.64
C HIS A 131 17.74 -0.86 15.25
N LYS A 132 18.49 -0.53 14.19
CA LYS A 132 18.06 -0.67 12.77
C LYS A 132 17.60 -2.08 12.42
N GLY A 133 18.32 -3.11 12.89
CA GLY A 133 17.93 -4.52 12.63
C GLY A 133 16.56 -4.86 13.21
N ALA A 134 16.28 -4.43 14.45
CA ALA A 134 14.97 -4.63 15.06
C ALA A 134 13.87 -3.82 14.37
N ALA A 135 14.16 -2.62 13.88
CA ALA A 135 13.23 -1.81 13.09
C ALA A 135 12.86 -2.50 11.76
N ILE A 136 13.84 -3.07 11.07
CA ILE A 136 13.62 -3.85 9.84
C ILE A 136 12.81 -5.12 10.14
N SER A 137 13.04 -5.77 11.28
CA SER A 137 12.24 -6.92 11.70
C SER A 137 10.77 -6.55 11.92
N VAL A 138 10.48 -5.41 12.52
CA VAL A 138 9.10 -4.89 12.67
C VAL A 138 8.48 -4.54 11.33
N TYR A 139 9.24 -3.93 10.41
CA TYR A 139 8.80 -3.68 9.03
C TYR A 139 8.39 -4.98 8.32
N ASN A 140 9.22 -6.02 8.40
CA ASN A 140 8.94 -7.33 7.80
C ASN A 140 7.77 -8.05 8.46
N LEU A 141 7.67 -7.98 9.80
CA LEU A 141 6.52 -8.51 10.54
C LEU A 141 5.21 -7.84 10.10
N SER A 142 5.21 -6.52 9.94
CA SER A 142 4.06 -5.75 9.46
C SER A 142 3.66 -6.19 8.04
N ALA A 143 4.66 -6.44 7.17
CA ALA A 143 4.41 -6.99 5.84
C ALA A 143 3.81 -8.40 5.89
N GLY A 144 4.33 -9.27 6.74
CA GLY A 144 3.82 -10.62 6.94
C GLY A 144 2.39 -10.64 7.48
N LEU A 145 2.06 -9.74 8.40
CA LEU A 145 0.70 -9.59 8.92
C LEU A 145 -0.31 -9.21 7.84
N SER A 146 0.08 -8.44 6.84
CA SER A 146 -0.78 -8.11 5.71
C SER A 146 -1.22 -9.35 4.92
N ASN A 147 -0.33 -10.33 4.74
CA ASN A 147 -0.63 -11.58 4.03
C ASN A 147 -1.74 -12.38 4.70
N PHE A 148 -1.84 -12.28 6.01
CA PHE A 148 -2.88 -12.95 6.80
C PHE A 148 -4.15 -12.08 6.91
N LEU A 149 -3.99 -10.80 7.23
CA LEU A 149 -5.12 -9.91 7.50
C LEU A 149 -5.95 -9.62 6.24
N ALA A 150 -5.33 -9.55 5.08
CA ALA A 150 -6.06 -9.28 3.85
C ALA A 150 -7.07 -10.40 3.53
N PRO A 151 -6.69 -11.68 3.40
CA PRO A 151 -7.66 -12.75 3.23
C PRO A 151 -8.65 -12.86 4.40
N ALA A 152 -8.21 -12.64 5.64
CA ALA A 152 -9.09 -12.71 6.80
C ALA A 152 -10.22 -11.65 6.73
N ILE A 153 -9.90 -10.42 6.37
CA ILE A 153 -10.90 -9.36 6.13
C ILE A 153 -11.85 -9.78 5.00
N ALA A 154 -11.30 -10.32 3.90
CA ALA A 154 -12.10 -10.78 2.77
C ALA A 154 -13.10 -11.86 3.19
N VAL A 155 -12.66 -12.88 3.92
CA VAL A 155 -13.52 -13.98 4.41
C VAL A 155 -14.65 -13.47 5.33
N ILE A 156 -14.38 -12.46 6.15
CA ILE A 156 -15.38 -11.87 7.06
C ILE A 156 -16.38 -11.00 6.29
N VAL A 157 -15.92 -10.20 5.33
CA VAL A 157 -16.75 -9.18 4.66
C VAL A 157 -17.53 -9.76 3.49
N LEU A 158 -16.91 -10.67 2.72
CA LEU A 158 -17.46 -11.21 1.47
C LEU A 158 -18.87 -11.81 1.61
N PRO A 159 -19.19 -12.63 2.65
CA PRO A 159 -20.51 -13.23 2.78
C PRO A 159 -21.65 -12.25 3.00
N TYR A 160 -21.35 -11.05 3.55
CA TYR A 160 -22.37 -10.04 3.89
C TYR A 160 -22.48 -8.92 2.86
N PHE A 161 -21.37 -8.57 2.20
CA PHE A 161 -21.28 -7.38 1.36
C PHE A 161 -20.70 -7.65 -0.03
N SER A 162 -20.55 -8.90 -0.43
CA SER A 162 -19.96 -9.33 -1.72
C SER A 162 -18.55 -8.77 -1.95
N THR A 163 -18.04 -8.94 -3.16
CA THR A 163 -16.71 -8.45 -3.60
C THR A 163 -16.57 -6.94 -3.40
N ILE A 164 -17.64 -6.17 -3.68
CA ILE A 164 -17.60 -4.71 -3.52
C ILE A 164 -17.40 -4.29 -2.07
N GLY A 165 -17.97 -5.00 -1.11
CA GLY A 165 -17.78 -4.73 0.31
C GLY A 165 -16.33 -4.87 0.75
N VAL A 166 -15.61 -5.87 0.23
CA VAL A 166 -14.18 -6.05 0.48
C VAL A 166 -13.37 -4.91 -0.13
N VAL A 167 -13.69 -4.53 -1.37
CA VAL A 167 -13.02 -3.40 -2.07
C VAL A 167 -13.20 -2.09 -1.30
N ILE A 168 -14.42 -1.79 -0.84
CA ILE A 168 -14.71 -0.58 -0.04
C ILE A 168 -13.97 -0.64 1.30
N THR A 169 -13.91 -1.80 1.94
CA THR A 169 -13.19 -1.97 3.21
C THR A 169 -11.70 -1.67 3.04
N TYR A 170 -11.05 -2.22 2.01
CA TYR A 170 -9.64 -1.91 1.74
C TYR A 170 -9.43 -0.45 1.39
N THR A 171 -10.32 0.12 0.57
CA THR A 171 -10.29 1.55 0.24
C THR A 171 -10.38 2.43 1.49
N ALA A 172 -11.29 2.12 2.40
CA ALA A 172 -11.44 2.83 3.67
C ALA A 172 -10.18 2.70 4.54
N LEU A 173 -9.54 1.53 4.56
CA LEU A 173 -8.29 1.32 5.27
C LEU A 173 -7.13 2.13 4.66
N TYR A 174 -7.03 2.25 3.33
CA TYR A 174 -6.06 3.14 2.68
C TYR A 174 -6.31 4.61 3.03
N VAL A 175 -7.56 5.05 3.06
CA VAL A 175 -7.92 6.41 3.52
C VAL A 175 -7.54 6.61 4.99
N LEU A 176 -7.76 5.61 5.85
CA LEU A 176 -7.33 5.65 7.24
C LEU A 176 -5.79 5.72 7.34
N ALA A 177 -5.07 4.92 6.57
CA ALA A 177 -3.61 4.95 6.50
C ALA A 177 -3.08 6.34 6.07
N PHE A 178 -3.75 7.01 5.14
CA PHE A 178 -3.43 8.38 4.75
C PHE A 178 -3.39 9.32 5.96
N PHE A 179 -4.39 9.28 6.83
CA PHE A 179 -4.40 10.10 8.04
C PHE A 179 -3.31 9.69 9.03
N PHE A 180 -3.01 8.40 9.17
CA PHE A 180 -1.92 7.93 10.02
C PHE A 180 -0.55 8.42 9.56
N THR A 181 -0.33 8.59 8.24
CA THR A 181 0.94 9.13 7.74
C THR A 181 1.25 10.54 8.24
N TYR A 182 0.24 11.36 8.59
CA TYR A 182 0.44 12.69 9.20
C TYR A 182 0.93 12.62 10.66
N ARG A 183 0.71 11.48 11.31
CA ARG A 183 1.15 11.27 12.70
C ARG A 183 2.58 10.75 12.79
N ILE A 184 3.15 10.26 11.68
CA ILE A 184 4.52 9.75 11.63
C ILE A 184 5.48 10.94 11.53
N LYS A 185 6.40 11.04 12.49
CA LYS A 185 7.47 12.02 12.51
C LYS A 185 8.79 11.31 12.29
N VAL A 186 9.41 11.49 11.15
CA VAL A 186 10.69 10.90 10.79
C VAL A 186 11.57 11.95 10.13
N ASN A 187 12.86 11.97 10.49
CA ASN A 187 13.83 12.81 9.82
C ASN A 187 14.34 12.10 8.58
N GLN A 188 14.08 12.68 7.42
CA GLN A 188 14.64 12.24 6.15
C GLN A 188 15.87 13.09 5.83
N PRO A 189 17.05 12.50 5.53
CA PRO A 189 18.20 13.28 5.08
C PRO A 189 17.87 14.15 3.85
N GLY A 190 18.29 15.39 3.88
CA GLY A 190 18.00 16.35 2.79
C GLY A 190 16.63 17.03 2.85
N PHE A 191 15.79 16.69 3.84
CA PHE A 191 14.55 17.39 4.13
C PHE A 191 14.64 18.00 5.52
N GLU A 192 14.73 19.32 5.63
CA GLU A 192 14.64 20.01 6.91
C GLU A 192 13.22 19.85 7.44
N THR A 193 13.07 19.02 8.47
CA THR A 193 11.86 19.09 9.28
C THR A 193 11.99 20.31 10.18
N GLU A 194 11.12 21.29 10.01
CA GLU A 194 10.87 22.36 11.00
C GLU A 194 10.34 21.79 12.32
N PHE A 195 11.12 20.97 12.99
CA PHE A 195 10.95 20.67 14.39
C PHE A 195 12.07 21.35 15.14
N VAL A 196 11.92 22.66 15.33
CA VAL A 196 12.59 23.37 16.41
C VAL A 196 12.11 22.71 17.70
N ASP A 197 12.94 21.83 18.23
CA ASP A 197 12.82 21.39 19.60
C ASP A 197 13.07 22.62 20.46
N SER A 198 11.99 23.19 21.01
CA SER A 198 12.06 24.33 21.92
C SER A 198 12.78 23.92 23.20
N GLY A 199 14.07 23.94 23.17
CA GLY A 199 14.90 23.79 24.36
C GLY A 199 16.11 22.89 24.18
N LYS A 200 17.15 23.38 23.47
CA LYS A 200 18.56 23.31 23.84
C LYS A 200 19.41 23.82 22.67
N VAL A 201 19.61 25.12 22.66
CA VAL A 201 20.80 25.71 22.03
C VAL A 201 21.98 25.27 22.88
N THR A 202 22.79 24.34 22.38
CA THR A 202 24.15 24.16 22.87
C THR A 202 25.06 24.54 21.71
N VAL A 203 25.52 25.77 21.75
CA VAL A 203 26.65 26.26 20.96
C VAL A 203 27.90 25.53 21.42
N ALA A 204 28.57 24.86 20.50
CA ALA A 204 30.00 24.60 20.54
C ALA A 204 30.51 24.41 19.12
#